data_8d066b812976c47442224ad2bca1cf04
#
_entry.id   8d066b812976c47442224ad2bca1cf04
#
_cell.length_a   1.000
_cell.length_b   1.000
_cell.length_c   1.000
_cell.angle_alpha   90.00
_cell.angle_beta   90.00
_cell.angle_gamma   90.00
#
_symmetry.space_group_name_H-M   'P 1'
#
loop_
_entity.id
_entity.type
_entity.pdbx_description
1 polymer ?
#
loop_
_entity_poly.entity_id
_entity_poly.type
_entity_poly.pdbx_seq_one_letter_code
_entity_poly.pdbx_strand_id
1 'polypeptide(L)'
;VWYADSKTYAQNLINDLEVREYILKKLDAASVSRVKIERPAQTARITIFTARPGIVIGKKGEDVDGLRKDLSAKMGVPVHINIEEIRKPDVDARLVAQNVAQQLERRVMFRRAMKRVVQNAMRQGAEGIKVQVGGRLGGAEIARTEWYREGRVPLHTLRADIDYATYEAHTTYGVIGVKVWIFKGEVIGEGEEA
;
A
#
# COMPACT_ATOMS: atom_id res chain seq x y z
N VAL A 1 6.10 -17.99 6.76
CA VAL A 1 7.36 -18.40 7.40
C VAL A 1 8.53 -17.86 6.60
N TRP A 2 9.54 -17.27 7.28
CA TRP A 2 10.75 -16.76 6.66
C TRP A 2 11.97 -17.35 7.39
N TYR A 3 12.78 -18.14 6.70
CA TYR A 3 13.95 -18.81 7.27
C TYR A 3 15.22 -18.35 6.57
N ALA A 4 16.26 -18.04 7.33
CA ALA A 4 17.60 -17.78 6.82
C ALA A 4 18.65 -18.14 7.86
N ASP A 5 19.77 -18.69 7.41
CA ASP A 5 20.97 -18.90 8.22
C ASP A 5 21.62 -17.57 8.57
N SER A 6 22.35 -17.49 9.69
CA SER A 6 23.03 -16.26 10.13
C SER A 6 24.00 -15.71 9.07
N LYS A 7 24.60 -16.57 8.25
CA LYS A 7 25.50 -16.18 7.15
C LYS A 7 24.78 -15.59 5.94
N THR A 8 23.54 -16.01 5.67
CA THR A 8 22.78 -15.63 4.49
C THR A 8 21.69 -14.62 4.79
N TYR A 9 21.43 -14.33 6.07
CA TYR A 9 20.35 -13.44 6.52
C TYR A 9 20.40 -12.06 5.86
N ALA A 10 21.54 -11.38 5.95
CA ALA A 10 21.69 -10.02 5.43
C ALA A 10 21.45 -9.97 3.91
N GLN A 11 22.04 -10.93 3.16
CA GLN A 11 21.88 -10.99 1.72
C GLN A 11 20.43 -11.28 1.30
N ASN A 12 19.76 -12.19 1.99
CA ASN A 12 18.37 -12.52 1.73
C ASN A 12 17.45 -11.33 2.02
N LEU A 13 17.71 -10.59 3.11
CA LEU A 13 16.92 -9.42 3.47
C LEU A 13 17.06 -8.30 2.42
N ILE A 14 18.30 -7.99 2.01
CA ILE A 14 18.55 -6.96 0.97
C ILE A 14 17.83 -7.35 -0.32
N ASN A 15 17.97 -8.61 -0.73
CA ASN A 15 17.32 -9.13 -1.93
C ASN A 15 15.79 -9.01 -1.89
N ASP A 16 15.19 -9.32 -0.72
CA ASP A 16 13.74 -9.20 -0.53
C ASP A 16 13.26 -7.74 -0.56
N LEU A 17 14.05 -6.80 -0.04
CA LEU A 17 13.74 -5.38 -0.12
C LEU A 17 13.80 -4.87 -1.57
N GLU A 18 14.82 -5.24 -2.33
CA GLU A 18 14.95 -4.88 -3.75
C GLU A 18 13.81 -5.48 -4.59
N VAL A 19 13.46 -6.75 -4.34
CA VAL A 19 12.35 -7.43 -5.00
C VAL A 19 11.01 -6.74 -4.70
N ARG A 20 10.78 -6.36 -3.44
CA ARG A 20 9.57 -5.62 -3.04
C ARG A 20 9.46 -4.29 -3.76
N GLU A 21 10.55 -3.54 -3.81
CA GLU A 21 10.59 -2.24 -4.51
C GLU A 21 10.36 -2.42 -6.02
N TYR A 22 10.99 -3.42 -6.63
CA TYR A 22 10.79 -3.75 -8.04
C TYR A 22 9.33 -4.08 -8.35
N ILE A 23 8.67 -4.92 -7.53
CA ILE A 23 7.25 -5.27 -7.70
C ILE A 23 6.37 -4.02 -7.60
N LEU A 24 6.59 -3.17 -6.60
CA LEU A 24 5.80 -1.95 -6.39
C LEU A 24 5.95 -0.97 -7.55
N LYS A 25 7.17 -0.81 -8.11
CA LYS A 25 7.41 0.04 -9.28
C LYS A 25 6.80 -0.53 -10.56
N LYS A 26 6.95 -1.84 -10.80
CA LYS A 26 6.45 -2.50 -12.01
C LYS A 26 4.93 -2.55 -12.05
N LEU A 27 4.29 -2.69 -10.90
CA LEU A 27 2.84 -2.87 -10.75
C LEU A 27 2.13 -1.62 -10.19
N ASP A 28 2.67 -0.42 -10.36
CA ASP A 28 2.06 0.83 -9.85
C ASP A 28 0.63 1.02 -10.39
N ALA A 29 0.39 0.69 -11.67
CA ALA A 29 -0.93 0.75 -12.30
C ALA A 29 -1.96 -0.23 -11.71
N ALA A 30 -1.50 -1.31 -11.07
CA ALA A 30 -2.36 -2.32 -10.47
C ALA A 30 -2.84 -1.96 -9.06
N SER A 31 -2.36 -0.85 -8.49
CA SER A 31 -2.72 -0.42 -7.13
C SER A 31 -2.44 -1.52 -6.11
N VAL A 32 -1.15 -1.82 -5.92
CA VAL A 32 -0.69 -2.82 -4.95
C VAL A 32 -0.64 -2.20 -3.55
N SER A 33 -1.36 -2.82 -2.60
CA SER A 33 -1.33 -2.40 -1.21
C SER A 33 -0.13 -2.97 -0.48
N ARG A 34 0.04 -4.29 -0.52
CA ARG A 34 1.03 -5.00 0.27
C ARG A 34 1.66 -6.15 -0.52
N VAL A 35 2.94 -6.37 -0.31
CA VAL A 35 3.68 -7.53 -0.82
C VAL A 35 4.20 -8.32 0.37
N LYS A 36 3.77 -9.58 0.52
CA LYS A 36 4.25 -10.52 1.53
C LYS A 36 5.23 -11.48 0.87
N ILE A 37 6.43 -11.58 1.42
CA ILE A 37 7.47 -12.50 0.95
C ILE A 37 7.71 -13.54 2.03
N GLU A 38 7.57 -14.79 1.70
CA GLU A 38 7.84 -15.93 2.56
C GLU A 38 8.95 -16.76 1.93
N ARG A 39 9.89 -17.23 2.75
CA ARG A 39 11.02 -18.08 2.36
C ARG A 39 10.97 -19.42 3.15
N PRO A 40 10.13 -20.37 2.76
CA PRO A 40 10.20 -21.72 3.32
C PRO A 40 11.37 -22.47 2.67
N ALA A 41 12.52 -22.54 3.35
CA ALA A 41 13.72 -23.24 2.91
C ALA A 41 14.23 -22.83 1.50
N GLN A 42 14.05 -23.67 0.49
CA GLN A 42 14.66 -23.52 -0.85
C GLN A 42 13.76 -22.81 -1.87
N THR A 43 12.57 -22.34 -1.48
CA THR A 43 11.63 -21.67 -2.38
C THR A 43 11.21 -20.33 -1.81
N ALA A 44 10.77 -19.40 -2.66
CA ALA A 44 10.16 -18.17 -2.22
C ALA A 44 8.69 -18.12 -2.64
N ARG A 45 7.82 -17.69 -1.73
CA ARG A 45 6.41 -17.43 -2.01
C ARG A 45 6.14 -15.95 -1.87
N ILE A 46 5.65 -15.32 -2.91
CA ILE A 46 5.33 -13.90 -2.94
C ILE A 46 3.82 -13.76 -3.09
N THR A 47 3.17 -13.19 -2.08
CA THR A 47 1.74 -12.87 -2.12
C THR A 47 1.58 -11.38 -2.36
N ILE A 48 0.90 -11.01 -3.45
CA ILE A 48 0.67 -9.63 -3.87
C ILE A 48 -0.80 -9.30 -3.60
N PHE A 49 -1.04 -8.35 -2.69
CA PHE A 49 -2.37 -7.83 -2.39
C PHE A 49 -2.67 -6.62 -3.27
N THR A 50 -3.66 -6.73 -4.13
CA THR A 50 -3.98 -5.70 -5.14
C THR A 50 -5.48 -5.43 -5.22
N ALA A 51 -5.85 -4.20 -5.57
CA ALA A 51 -7.23 -3.84 -5.89
C ALA A 51 -7.66 -4.26 -7.31
N ARG A 52 -6.68 -4.54 -8.19
CA ARG A 52 -6.94 -4.84 -9.60
C ARG A 52 -6.14 -6.06 -10.06
N PRO A 53 -6.53 -7.27 -9.64
CA PRO A 53 -5.80 -8.51 -9.95
C PRO A 53 -5.66 -8.76 -11.45
N GLY A 54 -6.66 -8.37 -12.24
CA GLY A 54 -6.63 -8.54 -13.70
C GLY A 54 -5.47 -7.84 -14.40
N ILE A 55 -4.99 -6.71 -13.88
CA ILE A 55 -3.82 -5.98 -14.43
C ILE A 55 -2.52 -6.73 -14.11
N VAL A 56 -2.45 -7.37 -12.94
CA VAL A 56 -1.28 -8.16 -12.54
C VAL A 56 -1.19 -9.47 -13.33
N ILE A 57 -2.32 -10.11 -13.55
CA ILE A 57 -2.40 -11.40 -14.26
C ILE A 57 -2.08 -11.20 -15.75
N GLY A 58 -2.56 -10.11 -16.35
CA GLY A 58 -2.38 -9.80 -17.76
C GLY A 58 -3.19 -10.73 -18.68
N LYS A 59 -2.95 -10.58 -19.99
CA LYS A 59 -3.63 -11.41 -20.99
C LYS A 59 -3.11 -12.84 -20.91
N LYS A 60 -4.00 -13.80 -20.64
CA LYS A 60 -3.70 -15.25 -20.56
C LYS A 60 -2.60 -15.62 -19.55
N GLY A 61 -2.27 -14.74 -18.58
CA GLY A 61 -1.24 -15.01 -17.59
C GLY A 61 0.21 -14.72 -18.02
N GLU A 62 0.42 -14.15 -19.19
CA GLU A 62 1.78 -13.85 -19.70
C GLU A 62 2.56 -12.90 -18.79
N ASP A 63 1.87 -11.88 -18.22
CA ASP A 63 2.52 -10.88 -17.36
C ASP A 63 2.98 -11.50 -16.04
N VAL A 64 2.17 -12.39 -15.44
CA VAL A 64 2.56 -13.12 -14.21
C VAL A 64 3.70 -14.09 -14.47
N ASP A 65 3.70 -14.80 -15.60
CA ASP A 65 4.77 -15.71 -15.96
C ASP A 65 6.07 -14.96 -16.26
N GLY A 66 6.01 -13.82 -16.92
CA GLY A 66 7.14 -12.91 -17.10
C GLY A 66 7.68 -12.40 -15.76
N LEU A 67 6.79 -11.94 -14.89
CA LEU A 67 7.15 -11.47 -13.55
C LEU A 67 7.81 -12.58 -12.72
N ARG A 68 7.28 -13.81 -12.78
CA ARG A 68 7.85 -14.96 -12.08
C ARG A 68 9.28 -15.28 -12.53
N LYS A 69 9.55 -15.22 -13.84
CA LYS A 69 10.90 -15.44 -14.40
C LYS A 69 11.88 -14.34 -13.93
N ASP A 70 11.46 -13.07 -13.99
CA ASP A 70 12.28 -11.95 -13.55
C ASP A 70 12.62 -12.05 -12.05
N LEU A 71 11.63 -12.41 -11.23
CA LEU A 71 11.80 -12.55 -9.79
C LEU A 71 12.66 -13.76 -9.42
N SER A 72 12.49 -14.89 -10.11
CA SER A 72 13.35 -16.07 -9.91
C SER A 72 14.80 -15.79 -10.26
N ALA A 73 15.05 -15.03 -11.33
CA ALA A 73 16.40 -14.61 -11.71
C ALA A 73 17.03 -13.68 -10.66
N LYS A 74 16.24 -12.74 -10.08
CA LYS A 74 16.71 -11.81 -9.05
C LYS A 74 16.97 -12.51 -7.70
N MET A 75 16.08 -13.41 -7.29
CA MET A 75 16.16 -14.08 -6.00
C MET A 75 17.10 -15.29 -5.99
N GLY A 76 17.46 -15.83 -7.15
CA GLY A 76 18.28 -17.04 -7.31
C GLY A 76 17.60 -18.32 -6.80
N VAL A 77 16.29 -18.29 -6.53
CA VAL A 77 15.48 -19.42 -6.06
C VAL A 77 14.16 -19.48 -6.83
N PRO A 78 13.53 -20.64 -6.93
CA PRO A 78 12.19 -20.77 -7.52
C PRO A 78 11.17 -19.90 -6.78
N VAL A 79 10.39 -19.11 -7.53
CA VAL A 79 9.39 -18.19 -6.97
C VAL A 79 7.98 -18.64 -7.34
N HIS A 80 7.11 -18.69 -6.34
CA HIS A 80 5.66 -18.84 -6.52
C HIS A 80 4.97 -17.50 -6.23
N ILE A 81 4.13 -17.05 -7.17
CA ILE A 81 3.37 -15.81 -7.03
C ILE A 81 1.92 -16.15 -6.74
N ASN A 82 1.40 -15.63 -5.62
CA ASN A 82 -0.02 -15.63 -5.30
C ASN A 82 -0.54 -14.20 -5.45
N ILE A 83 -1.76 -14.06 -5.98
CA ILE A 83 -2.41 -12.76 -6.14
C ILE A 83 -3.69 -12.80 -5.33
N GLU A 84 -3.82 -11.88 -4.38
CA GLU A 84 -5.01 -11.76 -3.54
C GLU A 84 -5.70 -10.42 -3.81
N GLU A 85 -7.01 -10.48 -4.01
CA GLU A 85 -7.82 -9.31 -4.28
C GLU A 85 -8.24 -8.62 -2.99
N ILE A 86 -8.08 -7.30 -2.95
CA ILE A 86 -8.60 -6.45 -1.88
C ILE A 86 -10.04 -6.05 -2.24
N ARG A 87 -11.02 -6.64 -1.56
CA ARG A 87 -12.43 -6.41 -1.82
C ARG A 87 -12.90 -4.97 -1.54
N LYS A 88 -12.28 -4.29 -0.55
CA LYS A 88 -12.62 -2.92 -0.14
C LYS A 88 -11.39 -2.01 -0.24
N PRO A 89 -11.02 -1.54 -1.45
CA PRO A 89 -9.82 -0.73 -1.64
C PRO A 89 -9.89 0.65 -0.96
N ASP A 90 -11.08 1.21 -0.78
CA ASP A 90 -11.28 2.50 -0.12
C ASP A 90 -11.14 2.44 1.41
N VAL A 91 -10.98 1.24 1.99
CA VAL A 91 -10.70 1.00 3.42
C VAL A 91 -9.27 0.53 3.68
N ASP A 92 -8.45 0.49 2.63
CA ASP A 92 -7.01 0.20 2.72
C ASP A 92 -6.23 1.52 2.70
N ALA A 93 -5.49 1.81 3.78
CA ALA A 93 -4.81 3.10 3.95
C ALA A 93 -3.77 3.36 2.86
N ARG A 94 -3.07 2.34 2.35
CA ARG A 94 -2.05 2.51 1.32
C ARG A 94 -2.67 2.85 -0.03
N LEU A 95 -3.73 2.15 -0.41
CA LEU A 95 -4.45 2.41 -1.67
C LEU A 95 -5.10 3.79 -1.67
N VAL A 96 -5.66 4.18 -0.54
CA VAL A 96 -6.23 5.51 -0.32
C VAL A 96 -5.17 6.59 -0.43
N ALA A 97 -3.99 6.41 0.21
CA ALA A 97 -2.89 7.36 0.13
C ALA A 97 -2.36 7.50 -1.32
N GLN A 98 -2.19 6.39 -2.02
CA GLN A 98 -1.79 6.36 -3.43
C GLN A 98 -2.82 7.09 -4.33
N ASN A 99 -4.10 6.86 -4.12
CA ASN A 99 -5.17 7.52 -4.86
C ASN A 99 -5.14 9.06 -4.65
N VAL A 100 -4.97 9.51 -3.40
CA VAL A 100 -4.81 10.94 -3.10
C VAL A 100 -3.59 11.51 -3.81
N ALA A 101 -2.44 10.84 -3.73
CA ALA A 101 -1.20 11.28 -4.36
C ALA A 101 -1.35 11.41 -5.88
N GLN A 102 -1.91 10.42 -6.56
CA GLN A 102 -2.18 10.46 -8.00
C GLN A 102 -3.13 11.59 -8.40
N GLN A 103 -4.14 11.90 -7.56
CA GLN A 103 -5.02 13.04 -7.81
C GLN A 103 -4.27 14.37 -7.69
N LEU A 104 -3.37 14.51 -6.70
CA LEU A 104 -2.54 15.71 -6.53
C LEU A 104 -1.57 15.91 -7.70
N GLU A 105 -0.94 14.85 -8.21
CA GLU A 105 -0.09 14.87 -9.40
C GLU A 105 -0.84 15.29 -10.66
N ARG A 106 -2.11 14.89 -10.76
CA ARG A 106 -3.04 15.35 -11.83
C ARG A 106 -3.60 16.74 -11.60
N ARG A 107 -3.06 17.50 -10.64
CA ARG A 107 -3.46 18.87 -10.31
C ARG A 107 -4.92 19.02 -9.84
N VAL A 108 -5.51 17.97 -9.30
CA VAL A 108 -6.81 18.06 -8.62
C VAL A 108 -6.64 18.87 -7.34
N MET A 109 -7.61 19.76 -7.04
CA MET A 109 -7.57 20.57 -5.83
C MET A 109 -7.54 19.67 -4.58
N PHE A 110 -6.53 19.84 -3.73
CA PHE A 110 -6.24 18.95 -2.59
C PHE A 110 -7.43 18.80 -1.61
N ARG A 111 -8.20 19.88 -1.37
CA ARG A 111 -9.41 19.82 -0.52
C ARG A 111 -10.48 18.90 -1.11
N ARG A 112 -10.66 18.94 -2.43
CA ARG A 112 -11.61 18.08 -3.14
C ARG A 112 -11.16 16.62 -3.11
N ALA A 113 -9.87 16.37 -3.31
CA ALA A 113 -9.29 15.03 -3.25
C ALA A 113 -9.48 14.40 -1.86
N MET A 114 -9.11 15.13 -0.79
CA MET A 114 -9.28 14.66 0.59
C MET A 114 -10.73 14.37 0.95
N LYS A 115 -11.66 15.31 0.68
CA LYS A 115 -13.07 15.12 1.00
C LYS A 115 -13.69 13.93 0.28
N ARG A 116 -13.38 13.76 -1.00
CA ARG A 116 -13.87 12.63 -1.80
C ARG A 116 -13.44 11.29 -1.23
N VAL A 117 -12.17 11.18 -0.88
CA VAL A 117 -11.60 9.96 -0.32
C VAL A 117 -12.19 9.64 1.05
N VAL A 118 -12.35 10.64 1.91
CA VAL A 118 -12.99 10.50 3.23
C VAL A 118 -14.43 10.00 3.09
N GLN A 119 -15.22 10.61 2.21
CA GLN A 119 -16.60 10.19 1.96
C GLN A 119 -16.69 8.76 1.43
N ASN A 120 -15.76 8.36 0.54
CA ASN A 120 -15.74 7.00 0.01
C ASN A 120 -15.43 5.98 1.09
N ALA A 121 -14.40 6.24 1.92
CA ALA A 121 -14.02 5.34 3.01
C ALA A 121 -15.17 5.16 4.02
N MET A 122 -15.84 6.24 4.42
CA MET A 122 -17.00 6.17 5.32
C MET A 122 -18.15 5.38 4.70
N ARG A 123 -18.41 5.56 3.39
CA ARG A 123 -19.44 4.80 2.66
C ARG A 123 -19.13 3.30 2.57
N GLN A 124 -17.86 2.93 2.50
CA GLN A 124 -17.38 1.54 2.46
C GLN A 124 -17.36 0.85 3.83
N GLY A 125 -17.69 1.60 4.90
CA GLY A 125 -17.84 1.06 6.25
C GLY A 125 -16.63 1.27 7.16
N ALA A 126 -15.74 2.22 6.88
CA ALA A 126 -14.76 2.67 7.86
C ALA A 126 -15.47 3.39 9.02
N GLU A 127 -15.08 3.12 10.28
CA GLU A 127 -15.61 3.82 11.46
C GLU A 127 -15.03 5.24 11.61
N GLY A 128 -13.88 5.46 11.02
CA GLY A 128 -13.27 6.78 10.95
C GLY A 128 -12.06 6.82 10.04
N ILE A 129 -11.80 8.00 9.52
CA ILE A 129 -10.64 8.26 8.67
C ILE A 129 -10.05 9.64 8.96
N LYS A 130 -8.72 9.72 8.94
CA LYS A 130 -7.98 10.99 8.93
C LYS A 130 -7.02 10.98 7.76
N VAL A 131 -7.10 12.00 6.92
CA VAL A 131 -6.18 12.23 5.80
C VAL A 131 -5.43 13.53 6.06
N GLN A 132 -4.12 13.50 5.92
CA GLN A 132 -3.25 14.67 6.08
C GLN A 132 -2.36 14.81 4.86
N VAL A 133 -2.25 16.01 4.34
CA VAL A 133 -1.35 16.37 3.25
C VAL A 133 -0.45 17.52 3.69
N GLY A 134 0.84 17.42 3.38
CA GLY A 134 1.84 18.42 3.77
C GLY A 134 2.81 18.71 2.65
N GLY A 135 3.07 19.98 2.42
CA GLY A 135 3.96 20.46 1.37
C GLY A 135 3.46 21.77 0.73
N ARG A 136 3.91 22.07 -0.48
CA ARG A 136 3.48 23.24 -1.27
C ARG A 136 2.13 22.98 -1.92
N LEU A 137 1.06 23.03 -1.11
CA LEU A 137 -0.30 22.71 -1.54
C LEU A 137 -0.80 23.69 -2.59
N GLY A 138 -1.19 23.16 -3.77
CA GLY A 138 -1.65 23.97 -4.89
C GLY A 138 -0.57 24.87 -5.53
N GLY A 139 0.71 24.58 -5.29
CA GLY A 139 1.84 25.35 -5.80
C GLY A 139 2.19 26.59 -4.96
N ALA A 140 1.64 26.73 -3.75
CA ALA A 140 1.97 27.83 -2.85
C ALA A 140 3.46 27.85 -2.51
N GLU A 141 4.07 29.03 -2.38
CA GLU A 141 5.50 29.17 -2.03
C GLU A 141 5.79 28.66 -0.63
N ILE A 142 4.86 28.93 0.30
CA ILE A 142 5.00 28.49 1.70
C ILE A 142 4.35 27.11 1.84
N ALA A 143 5.12 26.14 2.29
CA ALA A 143 4.61 24.81 2.63
C ALA A 143 3.72 24.89 3.87
N ARG A 144 2.64 24.13 3.84
CA ARG A 144 1.75 23.97 4.98
C ARG A 144 1.19 22.58 5.05
N THR A 145 0.65 22.22 6.21
CA THR A 145 -0.04 20.95 6.42
C THR A 145 -1.51 21.20 6.61
N GLU A 146 -2.32 20.48 5.83
CA GLU A 146 -3.78 20.48 6.00
C GLU A 146 -4.25 19.04 6.21
N TRP A 147 -5.29 18.88 7.01
CA TRP A 147 -5.86 17.57 7.29
C TRP A 147 -7.38 17.63 7.32
N TYR A 148 -7.99 16.48 7.05
CA TYR A 148 -9.43 16.28 7.15
C TYR A 148 -9.70 14.99 7.91
N ARG A 149 -10.66 15.00 8.82
CA ARG A 149 -11.05 13.83 9.63
C ARG A 149 -12.56 13.71 9.65
N GLU A 150 -13.04 12.49 9.54
CA GLU A 150 -14.45 12.14 9.72
C GLU A 150 -14.53 10.86 10.56
N GLY A 151 -15.53 10.78 11.43
CA GLY A 151 -15.66 9.68 12.36
C GLY A 151 -14.64 9.69 13.50
N ARG A 152 -14.43 8.53 14.09
CA ARG A 152 -13.56 8.33 15.25
C ARG A 152 -12.22 7.72 14.82
N VAL A 153 -11.11 8.30 15.25
CA VAL A 153 -9.76 7.76 15.01
C VAL A 153 -9.00 7.76 16.34
N PRO A 154 -9.17 6.70 17.16
CA PRO A 154 -8.63 6.66 18.52
C PRO A 154 -7.17 6.20 18.53
N LEU A 155 -6.22 7.10 18.28
CA LEU A 155 -4.79 6.78 18.17
C LEU A 155 -4.14 6.30 19.49
N HIS A 156 -4.80 6.54 20.63
CA HIS A 156 -4.29 6.13 21.94
C HIS A 156 -4.91 4.81 22.46
N THR A 157 -5.85 4.24 21.74
CA THR A 157 -6.53 2.99 22.12
C THR A 157 -5.78 1.81 21.54
N LEU A 158 -5.17 0.98 22.39
CA LEU A 158 -4.32 -0.15 21.93
C LEU A 158 -5.12 -1.22 21.17
N ARG A 159 -6.39 -1.46 21.55
CA ARG A 159 -7.26 -2.42 20.87
C ARG A 159 -7.87 -1.92 19.55
N ALA A 160 -7.61 -0.67 19.17
CA ALA A 160 -8.12 -0.11 17.91
C ALA A 160 -7.34 -0.64 16.71
N ASP A 161 -8.04 -1.21 15.73
CA ASP A 161 -7.46 -1.59 14.44
C ASP A 161 -7.36 -0.35 13.55
N ILE A 162 -6.18 0.25 13.52
CA ILE A 162 -5.89 1.44 12.73
C ILE A 162 -4.89 1.09 11.63
N ASP A 163 -5.38 1.12 10.40
CA ASP A 163 -4.54 0.98 9.23
C ASP A 163 -3.90 2.34 8.90
N TYR A 164 -2.58 2.35 8.74
CA TYR A 164 -1.80 3.55 8.50
C TYR A 164 -0.90 3.40 7.28
N ALA A 165 -0.91 4.42 6.43
CA ALA A 165 0.03 4.48 5.32
C ALA A 165 0.49 5.90 5.02
N THR A 166 1.69 5.96 4.42
CA THR A 166 2.26 7.18 3.85
C THR A 166 2.49 6.98 2.36
N TYR A 167 2.33 8.06 1.60
CA TYR A 167 2.66 8.11 0.19
C TYR A 167 3.17 9.49 -0.21
N GLU A 168 3.96 9.58 -1.26
CA GLU A 168 4.53 10.81 -1.76
C GLU A 168 3.94 11.13 -3.14
N ALA A 169 3.46 12.37 -3.31
CA ALA A 169 3.00 12.89 -4.58
C ALA A 169 4.09 13.78 -5.19
N HIS A 170 4.62 13.39 -6.31
CA HIS A 170 5.65 14.14 -7.03
C HIS A 170 5.00 15.18 -7.95
N THR A 171 5.02 16.44 -7.51
CA THR A 171 4.46 17.55 -8.29
C THR A 171 5.56 18.40 -8.89
N THR A 172 5.20 19.26 -9.86
CA THR A 172 6.14 20.22 -10.47
C THR A 172 6.73 21.22 -9.48
N TYR A 173 6.07 21.42 -8.32
CA TYR A 173 6.50 22.34 -7.28
C TYR A 173 7.21 21.66 -6.12
N GLY A 174 7.46 20.37 -6.21
CA GLY A 174 8.11 19.55 -5.18
C GLY A 174 7.23 18.39 -4.71
N VAL A 175 7.70 17.71 -3.67
CA VAL A 175 7.01 16.55 -3.11
C VAL A 175 5.97 16.97 -2.08
N ILE A 176 4.78 16.38 -2.17
CA ILE A 176 3.72 16.52 -1.17
C ILE A 176 3.58 15.18 -0.44
N GLY A 177 3.80 15.18 0.87
CA GLY A 177 3.59 14.00 1.71
C GLY A 177 2.12 13.80 2.02
N VAL A 178 1.63 12.59 1.81
CA VAL A 178 0.26 12.16 2.14
C VAL A 178 0.34 11.14 3.28
N LYS A 179 -0.43 11.36 4.35
CA LYS A 179 -0.57 10.41 5.47
C LYS A 179 -2.05 10.08 5.64
N VAL A 180 -2.35 8.79 5.80
CA VAL A 180 -3.72 8.31 5.96
C VAL A 180 -3.80 7.39 7.15
N TRP A 181 -4.81 7.56 7.99
CA TRP A 181 -5.20 6.69 9.09
C TRP A 181 -6.64 6.26 8.89
N ILE A 182 -6.92 4.98 8.88
CA ILE A 182 -8.27 4.42 8.76
C ILE A 182 -8.54 3.54 9.96
N PHE A 183 -9.56 3.89 10.71
CA PHE A 183 -10.05 3.08 11.82
C PHE A 183 -11.10 2.09 11.31
N LYS A 184 -10.79 0.81 11.45
CA LYS A 184 -11.63 -0.30 10.97
C LYS A 184 -12.56 -0.85 12.05
N GLY A 185 -12.27 -0.56 13.33
CA GLY A 185 -13.00 -1.05 14.48
C GLY A 185 -12.07 -1.43 15.64
N GLU A 186 -12.61 -2.01 16.67
CA GLU A 186 -11.85 -2.49 17.85
C GLU A 186 -11.76 -4.02 17.82
N VAL A 187 -10.56 -4.54 18.05
CA VAL A 187 -10.30 -5.98 18.20
C VAL A 187 -10.40 -6.31 19.69
N ILE A 188 -11.42 -7.07 20.07
CA ILE A 188 -11.68 -7.50 21.45
C ILE A 188 -11.61 -9.03 21.47
N GLY A 189 -10.61 -9.59 22.16
CA GLY A 189 -10.36 -11.02 22.27
C GLY A 189 -9.19 -11.52 21.43
N GLU A 190 -8.79 -12.77 21.63
CA GLU A 190 -7.80 -13.45 20.79
C GLU A 190 -8.38 -13.53 19.37
N GLY A 191 -7.74 -12.84 18.44
CA GLY A 191 -8.20 -12.80 17.07
C GLY A 191 -8.21 -14.21 16.47
N GLU A 192 -9.37 -14.74 16.17
CA GLU A 192 -9.47 -15.79 15.16
C GLU A 192 -8.93 -15.19 13.87
N GLU A 193 -7.76 -15.65 13.46
CA GLU A 193 -7.21 -15.40 12.16
C GLU A 193 -8.18 -15.97 11.11
N ALA A 194 -8.95 -15.12 10.48
CA ALA A 194 -9.78 -15.47 9.35
C ALA A 194 -8.97 -15.43 8.05
#